data_e92315cd21e0fd02958d8530ab422037
#
_entry.id   e92315cd21e0fd02958d8530ab422037
#
_cell.length_a   1.000
_cell.length_b   1.000
_cell.length_c   1.000
_cell.angle_alpha   90.00
_cell.angle_beta   90.00
_cell.angle_gamma   90.00
#
_symmetry.space_group_name_H-M   'P 1'
#
loop_
_entity.id
_entity.type
_entity.pdbx_description
1 polymer ?
#
loop_
_entity_poly.entity_id
_entity_poly.type
_entity_poly.pdbx_seq_one_letter_code
_entity_poly.pdbx_strand_id
1 'polypeptide(L)'
;MVSAGRVFALIDERTYEPLQKDSQAKITEGNIRFEHVCFSYDGKHQILDDISFSVKKGETIAFVGHTGSGKSSIINVLMRFYEFQSGRVLLDGVDIRDYSQEELRKNIGLVLQEPFLYHGTIKSNIAMYQNLSDEQVQAAAAFVDADSFIQDLPQGYDAPVSERGSSFSTGQRQLLAFARTVASQPKILILDEATANIDSETESLVQASLAKMRQGRTTIAIAHRLSTVQDANCIYVLDKGHIIESGTHEELLALGGTYHKMYSLQAGAM
;
A
#
# COMPACT_ATOMS: atom_id res chain seq x y z
N MET A 1 -34.91 15.62 -13.73
CA MET A 1 -35.41 14.27 -13.36
C MET A 1 -34.31 13.25 -13.16
N VAL A 2 -33.24 13.19 -13.97
CA VAL A 2 -32.13 12.21 -13.82
C VAL A 2 -31.40 12.33 -12.47
N SER A 3 -31.18 13.55 -11.96
CA SER A 3 -30.49 13.78 -10.69
C SER A 3 -31.29 13.33 -9.47
N ALA A 4 -32.59 13.53 -9.49
CA ALA A 4 -33.48 13.08 -8.40
C ALA A 4 -33.55 11.54 -8.34
N GLY A 5 -33.62 10.87 -9.50
CA GLY A 5 -33.61 9.41 -9.54
C GLY A 5 -32.33 8.80 -8.95
N ARG A 6 -31.15 9.42 -9.17
CA ARG A 6 -29.88 8.97 -8.57
C ARG A 6 -29.86 9.16 -7.05
N VAL A 7 -30.41 10.26 -6.56
CA VAL A 7 -30.51 10.51 -5.11
C VAL A 7 -31.45 9.50 -4.46
N PHE A 8 -32.62 9.24 -5.05
CA PHE A 8 -33.54 8.23 -4.53
C PHE A 8 -32.96 6.81 -4.59
N ALA A 9 -32.25 6.46 -5.67
CA ALA A 9 -31.55 5.17 -5.75
C ALA A 9 -30.52 4.99 -4.64
N LEU A 10 -29.79 6.07 -4.27
CA LEU A 10 -28.85 6.03 -3.17
C LEU A 10 -29.55 5.93 -1.79
N ILE A 11 -30.67 6.60 -1.61
CA ILE A 11 -31.48 6.53 -0.37
C ILE A 11 -32.13 5.16 -0.22
N ASP A 12 -32.55 4.53 -1.32
CA ASP A 12 -33.19 3.23 -1.34
C ASP A 12 -32.19 2.07 -1.35
N GLU A 13 -30.88 2.36 -1.46
CA GLU A 13 -29.82 1.35 -1.39
C GLU A 13 -29.87 0.63 -0.02
N ARG A 14 -30.00 -0.68 -0.07
CA ARG A 14 -30.09 -1.55 1.13
C ARG A 14 -28.87 -2.44 1.32
N THR A 15 -27.89 -2.34 0.41
CA THR A 15 -26.63 -3.06 0.54
C THR A 15 -25.72 -2.27 1.48
N TYR A 16 -25.61 -2.71 2.71
CA TYR A 16 -24.73 -2.11 3.70
C TYR A 16 -23.43 -2.93 3.82
N GLU A 17 -22.34 -2.25 4.18
CA GLU A 17 -21.15 -2.98 4.64
C GLU A 17 -21.53 -3.92 5.78
N PRO A 18 -20.96 -5.15 5.84
CA PRO A 18 -21.22 -6.06 6.96
C PRO A 18 -20.98 -5.34 8.28
N LEU A 19 -21.92 -5.45 9.21
CA LEU A 19 -21.75 -4.92 10.56
C LEU A 19 -20.46 -5.47 11.15
N GLN A 20 -19.60 -4.57 11.60
CA GLN A 20 -18.35 -4.95 12.22
C GLN A 20 -18.63 -5.62 13.56
N LYS A 21 -17.94 -6.73 13.79
CA LYS A 21 -17.95 -7.36 15.12
C LYS A 21 -17.23 -6.42 16.09
N ASP A 22 -17.76 -6.33 17.29
CA ASP A 22 -17.07 -5.69 18.41
C ASP A 22 -15.89 -6.60 18.80
N SER A 23 -14.73 -6.33 18.21
CA SER A 23 -13.54 -7.18 18.33
C SER A 23 -12.48 -6.53 19.18
N GLN A 24 -11.95 -7.32 20.13
CA GLN A 24 -10.80 -6.93 20.96
C GLN A 24 -9.46 -7.42 20.37
N ALA A 25 -9.48 -8.09 19.21
CA ALA A 25 -8.27 -8.56 18.55
C ALA A 25 -7.34 -7.38 18.20
N LYS A 26 -6.05 -7.57 18.47
CA LYS A 26 -4.99 -6.56 18.23
C LYS A 26 -3.91 -7.13 17.34
N ILE A 27 -3.46 -6.34 16.37
CA ILE A 27 -2.30 -6.67 15.54
C ILE A 27 -1.05 -6.34 16.37
N THR A 28 -0.22 -7.35 16.63
CA THR A 28 0.96 -7.23 17.52
C THR A 28 2.27 -7.23 16.76
N GLU A 29 2.46 -8.21 15.87
CA GLU A 29 3.70 -8.44 15.12
C GLU A 29 3.58 -8.01 13.67
N GLY A 30 2.41 -8.20 13.06
CA GLY A 30 2.15 -7.92 11.65
C GLY A 30 2.54 -9.07 10.72
N ASN A 31 2.48 -10.32 11.21
CA ASN A 31 2.61 -11.50 10.34
C ASN A 31 1.37 -11.64 9.47
N ILE A 32 1.57 -11.93 8.18
CA ILE A 32 0.47 -12.06 7.21
C ILE A 32 0.48 -13.46 6.64
N ARG A 33 -0.71 -14.06 6.47
CA ARG A 33 -0.84 -15.34 5.81
C ARG A 33 -2.13 -15.42 5.00
N PHE A 34 -2.01 -15.70 3.73
CA PHE A 34 -3.11 -16.02 2.83
C PHE A 34 -3.15 -17.55 2.64
N GLU A 35 -4.32 -18.15 2.75
CA GLU A 35 -4.53 -19.58 2.60
C GLU A 35 -5.70 -19.82 1.66
N HIS A 36 -5.39 -20.31 0.44
CA HIS A 36 -6.36 -20.70 -0.58
C HIS A 36 -7.42 -19.61 -0.86
N VAL A 37 -6.97 -18.34 -0.95
CA VAL A 37 -7.86 -17.20 -1.12
C VAL A 37 -8.33 -17.09 -2.56
N CYS A 38 -9.66 -17.09 -2.73
CA CYS A 38 -10.31 -16.79 -3.99
C CYS A 38 -11.12 -15.51 -3.89
N PHE A 39 -11.02 -14.65 -4.90
CA PHE A 39 -11.67 -13.36 -4.90
C PHE A 39 -12.22 -12.97 -6.27
N SER A 40 -13.41 -12.39 -6.26
CA SER A 40 -14.11 -11.82 -7.40
C SER A 40 -14.84 -10.53 -6.99
N TYR A 41 -14.85 -9.50 -7.84
CA TYR A 41 -15.58 -8.26 -7.57
C TYR A 41 -17.08 -8.39 -7.83
N ASP A 42 -17.47 -9.24 -8.77
CA ASP A 42 -18.86 -9.38 -9.23
C ASP A 42 -19.47 -10.76 -8.92
N GLY A 43 -18.70 -11.62 -8.27
CA GLY A 43 -19.09 -13.00 -7.98
C GLY A 43 -19.12 -13.94 -9.19
N LYS A 44 -18.71 -13.47 -10.38
CA LYS A 44 -18.74 -14.23 -11.64
C LYS A 44 -17.35 -14.42 -12.24
N HIS A 45 -16.54 -13.36 -12.23
CA HIS A 45 -15.21 -13.36 -12.81
C HIS A 45 -14.17 -13.48 -11.72
N GLN A 46 -13.51 -14.63 -11.65
CA GLN A 46 -12.43 -14.88 -10.69
C GLN A 46 -11.25 -13.96 -10.98
N ILE A 47 -10.82 -13.20 -9.99
CA ILE A 47 -9.68 -12.28 -10.08
C ILE A 47 -8.47 -12.83 -9.33
N LEU A 48 -8.69 -13.44 -8.17
CA LEU A 48 -7.67 -14.21 -7.44
C LEU A 48 -8.19 -15.64 -7.31
N ASP A 49 -7.34 -16.60 -7.62
CA ASP A 49 -7.69 -18.01 -7.59
C ASP A 49 -6.60 -18.81 -6.89
N ASP A 50 -6.97 -19.38 -5.75
CA ASP A 50 -6.11 -20.20 -4.89
C ASP A 50 -4.81 -19.50 -4.43
N ILE A 51 -4.90 -18.24 -4.07
CA ILE A 51 -3.74 -17.45 -3.61
C ILE A 51 -3.32 -17.89 -2.21
N SER A 52 -2.08 -18.37 -2.10
CA SER A 52 -1.48 -18.77 -0.83
C SER A 52 -0.06 -18.22 -0.71
N PHE A 53 0.22 -17.48 0.36
CA PHE A 53 1.55 -16.97 0.70
C PHE A 53 1.63 -16.60 2.18
N SER A 54 2.85 -16.37 2.68
CA SER A 54 3.07 -15.87 4.03
C SER A 54 4.20 -14.86 4.08
N VAL A 55 4.08 -13.91 5.01
CA VAL A 55 5.09 -12.88 5.28
C VAL A 55 5.27 -12.79 6.79
N LYS A 56 6.47 -12.89 7.27
CA LYS A 56 6.78 -12.71 8.69
C LYS A 56 7.12 -11.26 9.00
N LYS A 57 7.01 -10.91 10.27
CA LYS A 57 7.42 -9.59 10.77
C LYS A 57 8.79 -9.19 10.24
N GLY A 58 8.86 -7.99 9.69
CA GLY A 58 10.10 -7.42 9.18
C GLY A 58 10.57 -7.92 7.82
N GLU A 59 9.88 -8.92 7.23
CA GLU A 59 10.15 -9.36 5.86
C GLU A 59 9.48 -8.44 4.85
N THR A 60 10.11 -8.34 3.70
CA THR A 60 9.55 -7.70 2.51
C THR A 60 9.25 -8.75 1.45
N ILE A 61 8.03 -8.76 0.96
CA ILE A 61 7.67 -9.52 -0.23
C ILE A 61 7.25 -8.58 -1.35
N ALA A 62 7.37 -9.05 -2.58
CA ALA A 62 6.94 -8.30 -3.74
C ALA A 62 6.01 -9.11 -4.64
N PHE A 63 5.00 -8.45 -5.18
CA PHE A 63 4.15 -8.98 -6.24
C PHE A 63 4.49 -8.30 -7.55
N VAL A 64 4.80 -9.11 -8.57
CA VAL A 64 5.10 -8.68 -9.92
C VAL A 64 4.20 -9.42 -10.92
N GLY A 65 4.02 -8.88 -12.11
CA GLY A 65 3.16 -9.48 -13.14
C GLY A 65 2.56 -8.41 -14.05
N HIS A 66 1.94 -8.83 -15.14
CA HIS A 66 1.30 -7.91 -16.08
C HIS A 66 0.13 -7.15 -15.46
N THR A 67 -0.26 -6.03 -16.07
CA THR A 67 -1.47 -5.30 -15.69
C THR A 67 -2.68 -6.26 -15.76
N GLY A 68 -3.54 -6.22 -14.74
CA GLY A 68 -4.69 -7.12 -14.66
C GLY A 68 -4.39 -8.53 -14.10
N SER A 69 -3.16 -8.82 -13.67
CA SER A 69 -2.83 -10.14 -13.08
C SER A 69 -3.39 -10.39 -11.67
N GLY A 70 -3.96 -9.36 -11.00
CA GLY A 70 -4.56 -9.50 -9.67
C GLY A 70 -3.79 -8.82 -8.53
N LYS A 71 -2.64 -8.18 -8.78
CA LYS A 71 -1.78 -7.59 -7.73
C LYS A 71 -2.52 -6.61 -6.80
N SER A 72 -3.19 -5.62 -7.37
CA SER A 72 -3.95 -4.64 -6.58
C SER A 72 -5.16 -5.27 -5.86
N SER A 73 -5.67 -6.38 -6.36
CA SER A 73 -6.76 -7.11 -5.69
C SER A 73 -6.28 -7.80 -4.40
N ILE A 74 -5.02 -8.20 -4.31
CA ILE A 74 -4.41 -8.69 -3.06
C ILE A 74 -4.43 -7.57 -2.00
N ILE A 75 -4.06 -6.33 -2.39
CA ILE A 75 -4.15 -5.17 -1.48
C ILE A 75 -5.60 -4.92 -1.07
N ASN A 76 -6.53 -4.93 -2.01
CA ASN A 76 -7.95 -4.67 -1.72
C ASN A 76 -8.53 -5.68 -0.73
N VAL A 77 -8.14 -6.94 -0.84
CA VAL A 77 -8.52 -8.01 0.10
C VAL A 77 -7.84 -7.78 1.45
N LEU A 78 -6.53 -7.51 1.49
CA LEU A 78 -5.78 -7.29 2.72
C LEU A 78 -6.24 -6.04 3.48
N MET A 79 -6.57 -4.95 2.78
CA MET A 79 -7.15 -3.73 3.35
C MET A 79 -8.63 -3.90 3.74
N ARG A 80 -9.20 -5.05 3.39
CA ARG A 80 -10.62 -5.35 3.59
C ARG A 80 -11.53 -4.26 2.99
N PHE A 81 -11.15 -3.77 1.78
CA PHE A 81 -12.03 -2.94 0.96
C PHE A 81 -13.08 -3.78 0.27
N TYR A 82 -12.80 -5.07 0.09
CA TYR A 82 -13.72 -6.07 -0.46
C TYR A 82 -13.59 -7.38 0.31
N GLU A 83 -14.70 -8.09 0.46
CA GLU A 83 -14.71 -9.42 1.08
C GLU A 83 -14.37 -10.50 0.04
N PHE A 84 -13.51 -11.43 0.41
CA PHE A 84 -13.17 -12.58 -0.41
C PHE A 84 -14.16 -13.73 -0.22
N GLN A 85 -14.36 -14.58 -1.25
CA GLN A 85 -15.40 -15.59 -1.27
C GLN A 85 -14.97 -16.88 -0.58
N SER A 86 -13.69 -17.27 -0.66
CA SER A 86 -13.19 -18.49 -0.02
C SER A 86 -11.75 -18.33 0.45
N GLY A 87 -11.29 -19.26 1.27
CA GLY A 87 -9.98 -19.22 1.89
C GLY A 87 -9.95 -18.45 3.21
N ARG A 88 -8.75 -18.12 3.65
CA ARG A 88 -8.51 -17.33 4.87
C ARG A 88 -7.38 -16.33 4.68
N VAL A 89 -7.56 -15.16 5.27
CA VAL A 89 -6.50 -14.14 5.40
C VAL A 89 -6.27 -13.94 6.90
N LEU A 90 -5.08 -14.27 7.36
CA LEU A 90 -4.73 -14.21 8.77
C LEU A 90 -3.69 -13.11 9.01
N LEU A 91 -3.93 -12.30 10.04
CA LEU A 91 -2.94 -11.38 10.61
C LEU A 91 -2.62 -11.85 12.03
N ASP A 92 -1.36 -12.12 12.31
CA ASP A 92 -0.92 -12.69 13.60
C ASP A 92 -1.73 -13.94 14.02
N GLY A 93 -2.17 -14.75 13.03
CA GLY A 93 -2.94 -15.97 13.25
C GLY A 93 -4.44 -15.78 13.43
N VAL A 94 -4.93 -14.54 13.45
CA VAL A 94 -6.36 -14.21 13.57
C VAL A 94 -6.91 -13.84 12.19
N ASP A 95 -8.12 -14.32 11.86
CA ASP A 95 -8.76 -14.00 10.58
C ASP A 95 -9.01 -12.48 10.47
N ILE A 96 -8.71 -11.89 9.33
CA ILE A 96 -8.85 -10.46 9.09
C ILE A 96 -10.29 -9.97 9.34
N ARG A 97 -11.29 -10.83 9.19
CA ARG A 97 -12.70 -10.53 9.44
C ARG A 97 -13.04 -10.41 10.92
N ASP A 98 -12.16 -10.89 11.79
CA ASP A 98 -12.34 -10.82 13.25
C ASP A 98 -11.64 -9.58 13.86
N TYR A 99 -10.98 -8.74 13.06
CA TYR A 99 -10.50 -7.43 13.49
C TYR A 99 -11.51 -6.33 13.22
N SER A 100 -11.49 -5.28 14.05
CA SER A 100 -12.18 -4.03 13.70
C SER A 100 -11.49 -3.34 12.53
N GLN A 101 -12.24 -2.61 11.69
CA GLN A 101 -11.63 -1.82 10.60
C GLN A 101 -10.68 -0.76 11.13
N GLU A 102 -10.96 -0.19 12.31
CA GLU A 102 -10.08 0.77 12.96
C GLU A 102 -8.72 0.14 13.27
N GLU A 103 -8.71 -1.07 13.85
CA GLU A 103 -7.46 -1.78 14.14
C GLU A 103 -6.66 -2.10 12.88
N LEU A 104 -7.34 -2.54 11.81
CA LEU A 104 -6.69 -2.80 10.52
C LEU A 104 -6.08 -1.52 9.94
N ARG A 105 -6.85 -0.44 9.83
CA ARG A 105 -6.42 0.83 9.24
C ARG A 105 -5.32 1.52 10.04
N LYS A 106 -5.31 1.35 11.36
CA LYS A 106 -4.25 1.88 12.22
C LYS A 106 -2.92 1.17 12.01
N ASN A 107 -2.95 -0.15 11.78
CA ASN A 107 -1.74 -0.98 11.72
C ASN A 107 -1.27 -1.27 10.29
N ILE A 108 -2.04 -0.93 9.27
CA ILE A 108 -1.66 -1.10 7.87
C ILE A 108 -1.50 0.27 7.21
N GLY A 109 -0.26 0.63 6.90
CA GLY A 109 0.06 1.83 6.14
C GLY A 109 0.04 1.53 4.64
N LEU A 110 -0.68 2.36 3.87
CA LEU A 110 -0.76 2.25 2.41
C LEU A 110 -0.11 3.46 1.76
N VAL A 111 0.86 3.21 0.91
CA VAL A 111 1.48 4.20 0.02
C VAL A 111 1.02 3.91 -1.40
N LEU A 112 0.31 4.85 -1.99
CA LEU A 112 -0.22 4.75 -3.35
C LEU A 112 0.78 5.27 -4.39
N GLN A 113 0.64 4.81 -5.62
CA GLN A 113 1.40 5.25 -6.79
C GLN A 113 1.32 6.77 -7.00
N GLU A 114 0.12 7.34 -6.93
CA GLU A 114 -0.09 8.78 -6.99
C GLU A 114 -0.46 9.29 -5.60
N PRO A 115 0.44 10.07 -4.95
CA PRO A 115 0.18 10.61 -3.64
C PRO A 115 -0.94 11.67 -3.71
N PHE A 116 -1.98 11.47 -2.93
CA PHE A 116 -3.08 12.42 -2.83
C PHE A 116 -2.92 13.30 -1.59
N LEU A 117 -2.92 14.62 -1.79
CA LEU A 117 -2.96 15.61 -0.72
C LEU A 117 -4.33 16.29 -0.68
N TYR A 118 -4.83 16.46 0.54
CA TYR A 118 -6.11 17.11 0.79
C TYR A 118 -5.93 18.61 0.93
N HIS A 119 -6.95 19.35 0.57
CA HIS A 119 -7.00 20.79 0.86
C HIS A 119 -6.88 21.04 2.38
N GLY A 120 -5.99 21.94 2.78
CA GLY A 120 -5.72 22.25 4.19
C GLY A 120 -4.31 22.75 4.39
N THR A 121 -3.63 22.31 5.46
CA THR A 121 -2.22 22.61 5.73
C THR A 121 -1.37 21.36 5.59
N ILE A 122 -0.05 21.49 5.53
CA ILE A 122 0.89 20.36 5.58
C ILE A 122 0.65 19.56 6.86
N LYS A 123 0.57 20.22 8.01
CA LYS A 123 0.27 19.60 9.29
C LYS A 123 -1.01 18.76 9.24
N SER A 124 -2.11 19.32 8.71
CA SER A 124 -3.38 18.60 8.60
C SER A 124 -3.27 17.39 7.65
N ASN A 125 -2.46 17.47 6.62
CA ASN A 125 -2.20 16.36 5.69
C ASN A 125 -1.38 15.23 6.31
N ILE A 126 -0.44 15.54 7.19
CA ILE A 126 0.35 14.51 7.89
C ILE A 126 -0.47 13.88 9.02
N ALA A 127 -1.11 14.69 9.84
CA ALA A 127 -1.90 14.22 10.99
C ALA A 127 -3.19 13.50 10.56
N MET A 128 -3.79 13.91 9.44
CA MET A 128 -5.11 13.44 8.99
C MET A 128 -6.15 13.57 10.11
N TYR A 129 -6.81 12.48 10.46
CA TYR A 129 -7.82 12.42 11.52
C TYR A 129 -7.23 11.99 12.88
N GLN A 130 -5.90 11.85 12.97
CA GLN A 130 -5.23 11.49 14.20
C GLN A 130 -4.99 12.73 15.07
N ASN A 131 -5.16 12.59 16.37
CA ASN A 131 -4.86 13.65 17.32
C ASN A 131 -3.36 13.64 17.67
N LEU A 132 -2.52 14.07 16.70
CA LEU A 132 -1.07 14.11 16.85
C LEU A 132 -0.63 15.49 17.38
N SER A 133 0.38 15.50 18.26
CA SER A 133 1.05 16.75 18.65
C SER A 133 1.94 17.27 17.51
N ASP A 134 2.33 18.54 17.60
CA ASP A 134 3.21 19.18 16.61
C ASP A 134 4.55 18.45 16.52
N GLU A 135 5.09 18.02 17.67
CA GLU A 135 6.33 17.24 17.74
C GLU A 135 6.21 15.89 17.03
N GLN A 136 5.05 15.22 17.14
CA GLN A 136 4.81 13.96 16.44
C GLN A 136 4.72 14.15 14.92
N VAL A 137 4.08 15.23 14.47
CA VAL A 137 4.00 15.58 13.05
C VAL A 137 5.38 15.89 12.50
N GLN A 138 6.17 16.71 13.23
CA GLN A 138 7.54 17.05 12.84
C GLN A 138 8.45 15.81 12.82
N ALA A 139 8.35 14.94 13.82
CA ALA A 139 9.11 13.71 13.87
C ALA A 139 8.80 12.79 12.67
N ALA A 140 7.51 12.69 12.27
CA ALA A 140 7.11 11.92 11.11
C ALA A 140 7.67 12.51 9.80
N ALA A 141 7.65 13.84 9.66
CA ALA A 141 8.22 14.52 8.50
C ALA A 141 9.75 14.38 8.44
N ALA A 142 10.44 14.54 9.58
CA ALA A 142 11.89 14.38 9.67
C ALA A 142 12.33 12.95 9.36
N PHE A 143 11.56 11.95 9.80
CA PHE A 143 11.86 10.54 9.54
C PHE A 143 11.95 10.21 8.05
N VAL A 144 11.14 10.86 7.22
CA VAL A 144 11.10 10.67 5.76
C VAL A 144 11.80 11.79 4.99
N ASP A 145 12.65 12.58 5.66
CA ASP A 145 13.42 13.67 5.08
C ASP A 145 12.55 14.78 4.44
N ALA A 146 11.29 14.93 4.89
CA ALA A 146 10.38 15.99 4.42
C ALA A 146 10.53 17.31 5.17
N ASP A 147 11.05 17.28 6.40
CA ASP A 147 11.13 18.45 7.29
C ASP A 147 11.92 19.62 6.68
N SER A 148 13.03 19.34 5.99
CA SER A 148 13.88 20.36 5.40
C SER A 148 13.11 21.28 4.44
N PHE A 149 12.43 20.71 3.43
CA PHE A 149 11.68 21.52 2.49
C PHE A 149 10.45 22.19 3.11
N ILE A 150 9.85 21.57 4.16
CA ILE A 150 8.72 22.17 4.86
C ILE A 150 9.15 23.43 5.60
N GLN A 151 10.31 23.40 6.26
CA GLN A 151 10.86 24.57 6.98
C GLN A 151 11.25 25.71 6.04
N ASP A 152 11.63 25.43 4.81
CA ASP A 152 11.93 26.43 3.78
C ASP A 152 10.68 27.20 3.30
N LEU A 153 9.48 26.71 3.60
CA LEU A 153 8.23 27.38 3.23
C LEU A 153 7.93 28.55 4.19
N PRO A 154 7.37 29.67 3.70
CA PRO A 154 7.11 30.85 4.53
C PRO A 154 6.25 30.60 5.76
N GLN A 155 5.36 29.57 5.72
CA GLN A 155 4.47 29.20 6.83
C GLN A 155 4.80 27.82 7.40
N GLY A 156 5.90 27.17 6.97
CA GLY A 156 6.32 25.87 7.46
C GLY A 156 5.19 24.83 7.42
N TYR A 157 4.91 24.21 8.55
CA TYR A 157 3.85 23.18 8.67
C TYR A 157 2.42 23.71 8.50
N ASP A 158 2.22 25.02 8.66
CA ASP A 158 0.93 25.68 8.42
C ASP A 158 0.77 26.15 6.97
N ALA A 159 1.77 25.90 6.12
CA ALA A 159 1.69 26.22 4.69
C ALA A 159 0.47 25.57 4.05
N PRO A 160 -0.29 26.33 3.23
CA PRO A 160 -1.51 25.84 2.62
C PRO A 160 -1.20 24.81 1.53
N VAL A 161 -1.95 23.71 1.55
CA VAL A 161 -1.97 22.68 0.51
C VAL A 161 -3.20 22.90 -0.35
N SER A 162 -2.98 23.25 -1.62
CA SER A 162 -4.04 23.34 -2.62
C SER A 162 -4.63 21.97 -2.94
N GLU A 163 -5.77 21.94 -3.62
CA GLU A 163 -6.36 20.67 -4.06
C GLU A 163 -5.33 19.84 -4.85
N ARG A 164 -5.18 18.59 -4.45
CA ARG A 164 -4.20 17.62 -4.98
C ARG A 164 -2.73 18.02 -4.79
N GLY A 165 -2.43 19.07 -4.03
CA GLY A 165 -1.06 19.51 -3.77
C GLY A 165 -0.32 20.01 -5.01
N SER A 166 -1.02 20.68 -5.93
CA SER A 166 -0.45 21.14 -7.22
C SER A 166 0.71 22.11 -7.10
N SER A 167 0.92 22.72 -5.93
CA SER A 167 2.05 23.60 -5.61
C SER A 167 3.34 22.85 -5.25
N PHE A 168 3.30 21.55 -5.05
CA PHE A 168 4.44 20.72 -4.67
C PHE A 168 4.91 19.85 -5.84
N SER A 169 6.21 19.57 -5.90
CA SER A 169 6.76 18.60 -6.85
C SER A 169 6.21 17.19 -6.56
N THR A 170 6.34 16.27 -7.52
CA THR A 170 5.89 14.88 -7.31
C THR A 170 6.62 14.23 -6.14
N GLY A 171 7.94 14.45 -6.01
CA GLY A 171 8.73 13.94 -4.90
C GLY A 171 8.31 14.53 -3.55
N GLN A 172 8.06 15.85 -3.47
CA GLN A 172 7.57 16.49 -2.25
C GLN A 172 6.20 15.93 -1.83
N ARG A 173 5.27 15.74 -2.79
CA ARG A 173 3.97 15.09 -2.48
C ARG A 173 4.15 13.68 -1.96
N GLN A 174 5.12 12.93 -2.53
CA GLN A 174 5.42 11.58 -2.09
C GLN A 174 5.96 11.56 -0.66
N LEU A 175 6.91 12.44 -0.33
CA LEU A 175 7.45 12.55 1.03
C LEU A 175 6.36 12.95 2.05
N LEU A 176 5.44 13.85 1.70
CA LEU A 176 4.29 14.18 2.56
C LEU A 176 3.36 12.98 2.78
N ALA A 177 3.11 12.18 1.73
CA ALA A 177 2.33 10.95 1.86
C ALA A 177 3.05 9.90 2.71
N PHE A 178 4.38 9.83 2.62
CA PHE A 178 5.20 8.99 3.49
C PHE A 178 5.13 9.45 4.95
N ALA A 179 5.27 10.76 5.21
CA ALA A 179 5.13 11.33 6.57
C ALA A 179 3.76 10.97 7.17
N ARG A 180 2.67 11.13 6.41
CA ARG A 180 1.32 10.70 6.80
C ARG A 180 1.28 9.23 7.17
N THR A 181 1.88 8.37 6.36
CA THR A 181 1.87 6.92 6.58
C THR A 181 2.65 6.54 7.82
N VAL A 182 3.84 7.09 8.04
CA VAL A 182 4.65 6.76 9.22
C VAL A 182 4.12 7.38 10.50
N ALA A 183 3.37 8.47 10.43
CA ALA A 183 2.76 9.13 11.59
C ALA A 183 1.84 8.19 12.37
N SER A 184 1.16 7.25 11.69
CA SER A 184 0.33 6.22 12.32
C SER A 184 1.13 5.05 12.91
N GLN A 185 2.45 4.99 12.70
CA GLN A 185 3.34 3.92 13.15
C GLN A 185 2.84 2.51 12.77
N PRO A 186 2.52 2.25 11.50
CA PRO A 186 1.95 0.99 11.06
C PRO A 186 2.96 -0.15 11.23
N LYS A 187 2.46 -1.35 11.51
CA LYS A 187 3.26 -2.59 11.59
C LYS A 187 3.43 -3.24 10.23
N ILE A 188 2.47 -3.04 9.36
CA ILE A 188 2.43 -3.54 8.00
C ILE A 188 2.47 -2.35 7.04
N LEU A 189 3.32 -2.43 6.03
CA LEU A 189 3.46 -1.41 4.99
C LEU A 189 3.10 -2.01 3.63
N ILE A 190 2.20 -1.36 2.93
CA ILE A 190 1.84 -1.70 1.56
C ILE A 190 2.35 -0.59 0.64
N LEU A 191 3.12 -0.96 -0.37
CA LEU A 191 3.72 -0.05 -1.33
C LEU A 191 3.17 -0.36 -2.72
N ASP A 192 2.33 0.52 -3.25
CA ASP A 192 1.80 0.39 -4.60
C ASP A 192 2.57 1.36 -5.52
N GLU A 193 3.56 0.85 -6.23
CA GLU A 193 4.44 1.62 -7.16
C GLU A 193 4.98 2.95 -6.63
N ALA A 194 5.38 2.99 -5.38
CA ALA A 194 5.70 4.21 -4.62
C ALA A 194 6.75 5.15 -5.24
N THR A 195 7.36 4.82 -6.36
CA THR A 195 8.45 5.59 -6.99
C THR A 195 8.28 5.84 -8.49
N ALA A 196 7.08 5.65 -9.04
CA ALA A 196 6.80 5.94 -10.43
C ALA A 196 6.74 7.47 -10.67
N ASN A 197 7.33 7.94 -11.79
CA ASN A 197 7.22 9.32 -12.27
C ASN A 197 7.80 10.42 -11.34
N ILE A 198 8.83 10.09 -10.55
CA ILE A 198 9.55 11.07 -9.72
C ILE A 198 10.68 11.66 -10.56
N ASP A 199 10.95 12.96 -10.40
CA ASP A 199 12.11 13.62 -11.00
C ASP A 199 13.43 13.07 -10.42
N SER A 200 14.49 13.06 -11.21
CA SER A 200 15.77 12.42 -10.83
C SER A 200 16.45 13.08 -9.62
N GLU A 201 16.14 14.33 -9.32
CA GLU A 201 16.74 15.06 -8.20
C GLU A 201 16.17 14.59 -6.85
N THR A 202 14.87 14.33 -6.79
CA THR A 202 14.21 13.86 -5.56
C THR A 202 14.08 12.34 -5.48
N GLU A 203 14.34 11.60 -6.57
CA GLU A 203 14.20 10.14 -6.60
C GLU A 203 15.08 9.45 -5.55
N SER A 204 16.35 9.86 -5.43
CA SER A 204 17.28 9.29 -4.45
C SER A 204 16.80 9.49 -3.01
N LEU A 205 16.24 10.66 -2.70
CA LEU A 205 15.71 10.99 -1.38
C LEU A 205 14.46 10.15 -1.07
N VAL A 206 13.55 10.03 -2.03
CA VAL A 206 12.34 9.24 -1.91
C VAL A 206 12.69 7.75 -1.71
N GLN A 207 13.66 7.21 -2.45
CA GLN A 207 14.13 5.84 -2.30
C GLN A 207 14.76 5.60 -0.92
N ALA A 208 15.61 6.52 -0.43
CA ALA A 208 16.21 6.44 0.90
C ALA A 208 15.15 6.46 2.00
N SER A 209 14.15 7.34 1.89
CA SER A 209 13.04 7.44 2.83
C SER A 209 12.19 6.16 2.82
N LEU A 210 11.93 5.60 1.64
CA LEU A 210 11.22 4.33 1.49
C LEU A 210 11.97 3.18 2.16
N ALA A 211 13.30 3.11 2.00
CA ALA A 211 14.14 2.10 2.65
C ALA A 211 14.07 2.22 4.19
N LYS A 212 14.10 3.45 4.74
CA LYS A 212 13.89 3.70 6.18
C LYS A 212 12.51 3.23 6.66
N MET A 213 11.46 3.52 5.87
CA MET A 213 10.08 3.12 6.22
C MET A 213 9.91 1.61 6.30
N ARG A 214 10.61 0.84 5.46
CA ARG A 214 10.54 -0.63 5.44
C ARG A 214 11.21 -1.28 6.66
N GLN A 215 12.19 -0.63 7.26
CA GLN A 215 12.96 -1.21 8.37
C GLN A 215 12.07 -1.61 9.55
N GLY A 216 12.13 -2.89 9.94
CA GLY A 216 11.40 -3.46 11.06
C GLY A 216 9.87 -3.62 10.84
N ARG A 217 9.37 -3.34 9.64
CA ARG A 217 7.97 -3.48 9.26
C ARG A 217 7.79 -4.62 8.26
N THR A 218 6.69 -5.33 8.40
CA THR A 218 6.26 -6.27 7.36
C THR A 218 5.85 -5.49 6.12
N THR A 219 6.47 -5.77 4.97
CA THR A 219 6.23 -4.97 3.77
C THR A 219 5.73 -5.83 2.62
N ILE A 220 4.67 -5.37 1.97
CA ILE A 220 4.17 -5.89 0.70
C ILE A 220 4.37 -4.81 -0.36
N ALA A 221 5.16 -5.10 -1.38
CA ALA A 221 5.39 -4.20 -2.51
C ALA A 221 4.68 -4.71 -3.77
N ILE A 222 3.92 -3.84 -4.43
CA ILE A 222 3.51 -4.06 -5.82
C ILE A 222 4.46 -3.28 -6.70
N ALA A 223 5.16 -3.97 -7.58
CA ALA A 223 6.15 -3.35 -8.42
C ALA A 223 5.85 -3.52 -9.91
N HIS A 224 5.93 -2.42 -10.62
CA HIS A 224 6.04 -2.39 -12.07
C HIS A 224 7.50 -2.28 -12.54
N ARG A 225 8.37 -1.70 -11.69
CA ARG A 225 9.82 -1.68 -11.91
C ARG A 225 10.48 -2.78 -11.10
N LEU A 226 11.00 -3.81 -11.74
CA LEU A 226 11.62 -4.95 -11.07
C LEU A 226 12.90 -4.58 -10.31
N SER A 227 13.56 -3.49 -10.70
CA SER A 227 14.73 -2.95 -9.98
C SER A 227 14.43 -2.55 -8.52
N THR A 228 13.18 -2.23 -8.19
CA THR A 228 12.79 -1.75 -6.85
C THR A 228 12.48 -2.87 -5.86
N VAL A 229 12.49 -4.12 -6.32
CA VAL A 229 12.10 -5.29 -5.49
C VAL A 229 13.14 -6.40 -5.47
N GLN A 230 14.33 -6.14 -5.99
CA GLN A 230 15.44 -7.12 -6.03
C GLN A 230 15.90 -7.56 -4.64
N ASP A 231 15.73 -6.70 -3.64
CA ASP A 231 16.07 -6.93 -2.24
C ASP A 231 14.92 -7.56 -1.43
N ALA A 232 13.81 -7.91 -2.06
CA ALA A 232 12.69 -8.57 -1.40
C ALA A 232 13.07 -10.00 -0.96
N ASN A 233 12.62 -10.39 0.24
CA ASN A 233 12.84 -11.74 0.77
C ASN A 233 12.18 -12.81 -0.10
N CYS A 234 11.06 -12.48 -0.73
CA CYS A 234 10.41 -13.33 -1.71
C CYS A 234 9.66 -12.46 -2.74
N ILE A 235 9.75 -12.84 -4.00
CA ILE A 235 9.02 -12.25 -5.10
C ILE A 235 8.02 -13.28 -5.60
N TYR A 236 6.75 -12.88 -5.70
CA TYR A 236 5.67 -13.69 -6.24
C TYR A 236 5.28 -13.15 -7.61
N VAL A 237 5.35 -14.00 -8.63
CA VAL A 237 4.93 -13.67 -10.00
C VAL A 237 3.48 -14.07 -10.17
N LEU A 238 2.64 -13.07 -10.44
CA LEU A 238 1.21 -13.29 -10.69
C LEU A 238 0.92 -13.30 -12.20
N ASP A 239 0.14 -14.26 -12.61
CA ASP A 239 -0.51 -14.29 -13.92
C ASP A 239 -1.96 -14.79 -13.79
N LYS A 240 -2.89 -14.02 -14.34
CA LYS A 240 -4.34 -14.34 -14.37
C LYS A 240 -4.90 -14.83 -13.04
N GLY A 241 -4.52 -14.17 -11.94
CA GLY A 241 -5.03 -14.47 -10.62
C GLY A 241 -4.33 -15.61 -9.88
N HIS A 242 -3.27 -16.23 -10.45
CA HIS A 242 -2.50 -17.28 -9.82
C HIS A 242 -1.06 -16.85 -9.53
N ILE A 243 -0.45 -17.39 -8.50
CA ILE A 243 1.00 -17.32 -8.30
C ILE A 243 1.65 -18.44 -9.15
N ILE A 244 2.40 -18.03 -10.18
CA ILE A 244 3.03 -18.98 -11.12
C ILE A 244 4.50 -19.23 -10.82
N GLU A 245 5.19 -18.29 -10.16
CA GLU A 245 6.58 -18.41 -9.73
C GLU A 245 6.75 -17.70 -8.38
N SER A 246 7.66 -18.21 -7.54
CA SER A 246 8.03 -17.56 -6.30
C SER A 246 9.47 -17.87 -5.93
N GLY A 247 10.18 -16.91 -5.33
CA GLY A 247 11.57 -17.04 -4.90
C GLY A 247 12.25 -15.71 -4.74
N THR A 248 13.53 -15.72 -4.44
CA THR A 248 14.38 -14.53 -4.44
C THR A 248 14.65 -14.06 -5.88
N HIS A 249 15.15 -12.85 -6.03
CA HIS A 249 15.57 -12.30 -7.33
C HIS A 249 16.52 -13.25 -8.07
N GLU A 250 17.54 -13.76 -7.38
CA GLU A 250 18.56 -14.64 -7.97
C GLU A 250 17.98 -15.98 -8.38
N GLU A 251 17.14 -16.59 -7.53
CA GLU A 251 16.47 -17.87 -7.82
C GLU A 251 15.56 -17.76 -9.04
N LEU A 252 14.78 -16.68 -9.13
CA LEU A 252 13.86 -16.47 -10.26
C LEU A 252 14.60 -16.13 -11.56
N LEU A 253 15.75 -15.45 -11.50
CA LEU A 253 16.61 -15.26 -12.67
C LEU A 253 17.20 -16.59 -13.16
N ALA A 254 17.68 -17.43 -12.22
CA ALA A 254 18.25 -18.73 -12.53
C ALA A 254 17.21 -19.71 -13.11
N LEU A 255 15.93 -19.59 -12.69
CA LEU A 255 14.82 -20.38 -13.20
C LEU A 255 14.57 -20.14 -14.71
N GLY A 256 14.91 -18.94 -15.23
CA GLY A 256 14.70 -18.60 -16.64
C GLY A 256 13.23 -18.48 -17.05
N GLY A 257 12.33 -18.33 -16.10
CA GLY A 257 10.87 -18.30 -16.27
C GLY A 257 10.30 -16.96 -16.70
N THR A 258 9.08 -16.69 -16.26
CA THR A 258 8.35 -15.45 -16.56
C THR A 258 9.02 -14.24 -15.94
N TYR A 259 9.50 -14.36 -14.69
CA TYR A 259 10.25 -13.29 -14.03
C TYR A 259 11.49 -12.88 -14.82
N HIS A 260 12.30 -13.85 -15.25
CA HIS A 260 13.51 -13.60 -16.03
C HIS A 260 13.19 -12.86 -17.34
N LYS A 261 12.13 -13.27 -18.05
CA LYS A 261 11.70 -12.59 -19.28
C LYS A 261 11.28 -11.14 -19.02
N MET A 262 10.50 -10.92 -17.98
CA MET A 262 10.07 -9.57 -17.59
C MET A 262 11.26 -8.69 -17.21
N TYR A 263 12.22 -9.23 -16.46
CA TYR A 263 13.42 -8.52 -16.05
C TYR A 263 14.29 -8.15 -17.25
N SER A 264 14.54 -9.08 -18.17
CA SER A 264 15.34 -8.86 -19.38
C SER A 264 14.73 -7.77 -20.28
N LEU A 265 13.39 -7.75 -20.42
CA LEU A 265 12.68 -6.72 -21.16
C LEU A 265 12.85 -5.32 -20.53
N GLN A 266 12.79 -5.20 -19.20
CA GLN A 266 12.96 -3.92 -18.51
C GLN A 266 14.41 -3.46 -18.47
N ALA A 267 15.37 -4.38 -18.42
CA ALA A 267 16.79 -4.07 -18.44
C ALA A 267 17.34 -3.70 -19.85
N GLY A 268 16.51 -3.76 -20.88
CA GLY A 268 16.94 -3.53 -22.27
C GLY A 268 17.90 -4.59 -22.82
N ALA A 269 17.87 -5.80 -22.25
CA ALA A 269 18.80 -6.88 -22.55
C ALA A 269 18.28 -7.85 -23.64
N MET A 270 17.34 -7.40 -24.50
CA MET A 270 16.92 -8.13 -25.71
C MET A 270 17.13 -7.28 -26.96
#